data_b7322289155d56cc8d88b83b06bda9f4
#
_entry.id   b7322289155d56cc8d88b83b06bda9f4
#
_cell.length_a   1.000
_cell.length_b   1.000
_cell.length_c   1.000
_cell.angle_alpha   90.00
_cell.angle_beta   90.00
_cell.angle_gamma   90.00
#
_symmetry.space_group_name_H-M   'P 1'
#
loop_
_entity.id
_entity.type
_entity.pdbx_description
1 polymer ?
#
loop_
_entity_poly.entity_id
_entity_poly.type
_entity_poly.pdbx_seq_one_letter_code
_entity_poly.pdbx_strand_id
1 'polypeptide(L)'
;MKKRKGRIAQLLVMSVITLAMALSIYRNPEHESLVVLLLLWCYFGWNLWTTQQLAKSRSKAVVELERSTVLIRCVTELSSHEDMDRAINNLLKIVTEYFDGDRSYIVKVDYENQLVHNTYEHAAPGITKEIDNLQQVPLQVVQSWLDMFQKQGMFYISDLDREKKKEAKTYDILKAQNINSLIAVPVSS
;
A
#
# COMPACT_ATOMS: atom_id res chain seq x y z
N MET A 1 -14.49 -13.40 7.92
CA MET A 1 -15.44 -14.12 8.81
C MET A 1 -14.78 -15.13 9.75
N LYS A 2 -13.84 -15.97 9.33
CA LYS A 2 -13.18 -17.01 10.17
C LYS A 2 -12.44 -16.45 11.41
N LYS A 3 -11.72 -15.30 11.29
CA LYS A 3 -11.00 -14.65 12.42
C LYS A 3 -11.91 -14.12 13.54
N ARG A 4 -13.14 -13.70 13.20
CA ARG A 4 -14.10 -13.17 14.19
C ARG A 4 -14.70 -14.31 15.04
N LYS A 5 -14.94 -15.48 14.43
CA LYS A 5 -15.41 -16.68 15.13
C LYS A 5 -14.39 -17.22 16.13
N GLY A 6 -13.09 -17.20 15.79
CA GLY A 6 -12.03 -17.61 16.70
C GLY A 6 -11.92 -16.71 17.94
N ARG A 7 -12.05 -15.37 17.79
CA ARG A 7 -12.05 -14.44 18.92
C ARG A 7 -13.24 -14.62 19.86
N ILE A 8 -14.41 -14.85 19.29
CA ILE A 8 -15.63 -15.10 20.09
C ILE A 8 -15.49 -16.39 20.88
N ALA A 9 -14.98 -17.46 20.27
CA ALA A 9 -14.74 -18.73 20.96
C ALA A 9 -13.71 -18.57 22.11
N GLN A 10 -12.65 -17.80 21.90
CA GLN A 10 -11.64 -17.50 22.91
C GLN A 10 -12.19 -16.69 24.09
N LEU A 11 -13.02 -15.66 23.81
CA LEU A 11 -13.69 -14.88 24.85
C LEU A 11 -14.69 -15.73 25.66
N LEU A 12 -15.39 -16.65 24.99
CA LEU A 12 -16.28 -17.58 25.65
C LEU A 12 -15.51 -18.54 26.58
N VAL A 13 -14.39 -19.09 26.14
CA VAL A 13 -13.55 -19.95 26.99
C VAL A 13 -13.02 -19.17 28.19
N MET A 14 -12.57 -17.91 28.02
CA MET A 14 -12.13 -17.06 29.13
C MET A 14 -13.24 -16.77 30.12
N SER A 15 -14.47 -16.48 29.66
CA SER A 15 -15.61 -16.24 30.55
C SER A 15 -16.01 -17.50 31.33
N VAL A 16 -15.92 -18.68 30.71
CA VAL A 16 -16.19 -19.97 31.40
C VAL A 16 -15.14 -20.26 32.49
N ILE A 17 -13.84 -20.00 32.18
CA ILE A 17 -12.75 -20.16 33.15
C ILE A 17 -12.93 -19.19 34.31
N THR A 18 -13.25 -17.90 34.07
CA THR A 18 -13.51 -16.92 35.16
C THR A 18 -14.69 -17.29 36.01
N LEU A 19 -15.75 -17.82 35.41
CA LEU A 19 -16.93 -18.30 36.18
C LEU A 19 -16.57 -19.51 37.02
N ALA A 20 -15.84 -20.48 36.47
CA ALA A 20 -15.34 -21.64 37.19
C ALA A 20 -14.43 -21.26 38.35
N MET A 21 -13.57 -20.24 38.18
CA MET A 21 -12.75 -19.66 39.24
C MET A 21 -13.59 -19.09 40.38
N ALA A 22 -14.61 -18.28 40.06
CA ALA A 22 -15.48 -17.65 41.04
C ALA A 22 -16.28 -18.73 41.87
N LEU A 23 -16.74 -19.75 41.18
CA LEU A 23 -17.46 -20.89 41.84
C LEU A 23 -16.53 -21.74 42.73
N SER A 24 -15.26 -21.96 42.30
CA SER A 24 -14.28 -22.71 43.07
C SER A 24 -13.89 -21.98 44.35
N ILE A 25 -13.67 -20.65 44.29
CA ILE A 25 -13.38 -19.79 45.44
C ILE A 25 -14.54 -19.80 46.44
N TYR A 26 -15.79 -19.79 45.94
CA TYR A 26 -16.98 -19.80 46.78
C TYR A 26 -17.16 -21.14 47.51
N ARG A 27 -16.76 -22.26 46.91
CA ARG A 27 -17.03 -23.61 47.41
C ARG A 27 -15.92 -24.17 48.32
N ASN A 28 -14.64 -23.80 48.09
CA ASN A 28 -13.50 -24.22 48.90
C ASN A 28 -12.43 -23.11 48.89
N PRO A 29 -12.22 -22.44 50.01
CA PRO A 29 -11.24 -21.33 50.09
C PRO A 29 -9.78 -21.78 50.26
N GLU A 30 -9.44 -23.04 49.96
CA GLU A 30 -8.05 -23.49 50.05
C GLU A 30 -7.19 -22.83 48.93
N HIS A 31 -6.09 -22.22 49.34
CA HIS A 31 -5.20 -21.38 48.47
C HIS A 31 -4.61 -22.12 47.27
N GLU A 32 -4.52 -23.45 47.31
CA GLU A 32 -3.93 -24.25 46.22
C GLU A 32 -4.73 -24.19 44.91
N SER A 33 -6.04 -24.19 44.97
CA SER A 33 -6.92 -24.12 43.79
C SER A 33 -6.82 -22.75 43.11
N LEU A 34 -6.59 -21.69 43.87
CA LEU A 34 -6.40 -20.33 43.34
C LEU A 34 -5.12 -20.19 42.51
N VAL A 35 -4.02 -20.79 43.01
CA VAL A 35 -2.72 -20.74 42.32
C VAL A 35 -2.80 -21.47 40.98
N VAL A 36 -3.41 -22.65 40.94
CA VAL A 36 -3.56 -23.40 39.67
C VAL A 36 -4.38 -22.61 38.65
N LEU A 37 -5.47 -21.99 39.09
CA LEU A 37 -6.33 -21.20 38.20
C LEU A 37 -5.63 -19.95 37.67
N LEU A 38 -4.82 -19.26 38.48
CA LEU A 38 -4.00 -18.12 38.05
C LEU A 38 -2.94 -18.55 37.02
N LEU A 39 -2.29 -19.71 37.24
CA LEU A 39 -1.34 -20.24 36.27
C LEU A 39 -1.99 -20.58 34.93
N LEU A 40 -3.16 -21.18 34.93
CA LEU A 40 -3.95 -21.45 33.72
C LEU A 40 -4.33 -20.15 33.02
N TRP A 41 -4.70 -19.11 33.75
CA TRP A 41 -5.05 -17.82 33.20
C TRP A 41 -3.83 -17.13 32.54
N CYS A 42 -2.67 -17.15 33.22
CA CYS A 42 -1.42 -16.66 32.67
C CYS A 42 -0.99 -17.45 31.42
N TYR A 43 -1.10 -18.77 31.44
CA TYR A 43 -0.78 -19.62 30.29
C TYR A 43 -1.69 -19.30 29.08
N PHE A 44 -3.00 -19.12 29.31
CA PHE A 44 -3.94 -18.80 28.26
C PHE A 44 -3.71 -17.38 27.69
N GLY A 45 -3.44 -16.42 28.57
CA GLY A 45 -3.06 -15.06 28.18
C GLY A 45 -1.79 -15.03 27.33
N TRP A 46 -0.76 -15.80 27.74
CA TRP A 46 0.47 -15.97 27.01
C TRP A 46 0.24 -16.59 25.61
N ASN A 47 -0.56 -17.63 25.52
CA ASN A 47 -0.91 -18.26 24.23
C ASN A 47 -1.67 -17.29 23.30
N LEU A 48 -2.60 -16.52 23.83
CA LEU A 48 -3.31 -15.50 23.05
C LEU A 48 -2.35 -14.44 22.52
N TRP A 49 -1.46 -13.96 23.36
CA TRP A 49 -0.47 -12.94 22.98
C TRP A 49 0.49 -13.47 21.91
N THR A 50 1.02 -14.69 22.08
CA THR A 50 1.95 -15.30 21.11
C THR A 50 1.28 -15.58 19.77
N THR A 51 0.03 -16.07 19.76
CA THR A 51 -0.70 -16.28 18.50
C THR A 51 -1.01 -14.98 17.77
N GLN A 52 -1.27 -13.88 18.48
CA GLN A 52 -1.46 -12.57 17.88
C GLN A 52 -0.15 -12.02 17.28
N GLN A 53 0.96 -12.18 17.98
CA GLN A 53 2.29 -11.77 17.50
C GLN A 53 2.69 -12.56 16.24
N LEU A 54 2.52 -13.87 16.25
CA LEU A 54 2.76 -14.72 15.08
C LEU A 54 1.88 -14.33 13.88
N ALA A 55 0.60 -14.01 14.11
CA ALA A 55 -0.28 -13.56 13.04
C ALA A 55 0.15 -12.22 12.44
N LYS A 56 0.62 -11.27 13.27
CA LYS A 56 1.16 -9.98 12.81
C LYS A 56 2.48 -10.17 12.04
N SER A 57 3.36 -11.01 12.54
CA SER A 57 4.65 -11.32 11.88
C SER A 57 4.43 -11.96 10.52
N ARG A 58 3.52 -12.94 10.43
CA ARG A 58 3.16 -13.58 9.15
C ARG A 58 2.58 -12.60 8.14
N SER A 59 1.68 -11.70 8.56
CA SER A 59 1.11 -10.71 7.65
C SER A 59 2.17 -9.75 7.10
N LYS A 60 3.13 -9.32 7.92
CA LYS A 60 4.26 -8.49 7.47
C LYS A 60 5.16 -9.25 6.49
N ALA A 61 5.49 -10.51 6.77
CA ALA A 61 6.32 -11.33 5.90
C ALA A 61 5.66 -11.57 4.53
N VAL A 62 4.35 -11.77 4.48
CA VAL A 62 3.60 -11.93 3.22
C VAL A 62 3.67 -10.64 2.38
N VAL A 63 3.43 -9.48 2.99
CA VAL A 63 3.51 -8.18 2.28
C VAL A 63 4.94 -7.93 1.76
N GLU A 64 5.96 -8.23 2.56
CA GLU A 64 7.36 -8.05 2.15
C GLU A 64 7.76 -9.00 1.02
N LEU A 65 7.29 -10.25 1.07
CA LEU A 65 7.50 -11.21 -0.02
C LEU A 65 6.82 -10.75 -1.32
N GLU A 66 5.60 -10.23 -1.23
CA GLU A 66 4.87 -9.69 -2.38
C GLU A 66 5.62 -8.52 -3.02
N ARG A 67 6.09 -7.55 -2.21
CA ARG A 67 6.93 -6.45 -2.69
C ARG A 67 8.20 -6.93 -3.38
N SER A 68 8.93 -7.88 -2.75
CA SER A 68 10.14 -8.45 -3.33
C SER A 68 9.86 -9.16 -4.67
N THR A 69 8.76 -9.88 -4.77
CA THR A 69 8.36 -10.57 -6.00
C THR A 69 8.10 -9.58 -7.13
N VAL A 70 7.41 -8.47 -6.86
CA VAL A 70 7.15 -7.42 -7.85
C VAL A 70 8.46 -6.77 -8.30
N LEU A 71 9.35 -6.43 -7.38
CA LEU A 71 10.66 -5.87 -7.72
C LEU A 71 11.48 -6.81 -8.62
N ILE A 72 11.52 -8.10 -8.30
CA ILE A 72 12.19 -9.11 -9.12
C ILE A 72 11.58 -9.15 -10.52
N ARG A 73 10.26 -9.14 -10.65
CA ARG A 73 9.58 -9.09 -11.96
C ARG A 73 9.99 -7.85 -12.75
N CYS A 74 9.98 -6.67 -12.13
CA CYS A 74 10.40 -5.43 -12.79
C CYS A 74 11.85 -5.50 -13.29
N VAL A 75 12.77 -5.96 -12.46
CA VAL A 75 14.19 -6.11 -12.83
C VAL A 75 14.37 -7.15 -13.96
N THR A 76 13.65 -8.26 -13.89
CA THR A 76 13.70 -9.31 -14.91
C THR A 76 13.20 -8.78 -16.25
N GLU A 77 12.08 -8.05 -16.28
CA GLU A 77 11.57 -7.44 -17.50
C GLU A 77 12.56 -6.48 -18.14
N LEU A 78 13.17 -5.60 -17.34
CA LEU A 78 14.17 -4.65 -17.85
C LEU A 78 15.45 -5.33 -18.34
N SER A 79 15.83 -6.48 -17.76
CA SER A 79 17.08 -7.18 -18.08
C SER A 79 16.93 -8.21 -19.21
N SER A 80 15.73 -8.69 -19.49
CA SER A 80 15.50 -9.82 -20.39
C SER A 80 15.12 -9.44 -21.81
N HIS A 81 14.84 -8.17 -22.08
CA HIS A 81 14.42 -7.72 -23.40
C HIS A 81 15.52 -6.97 -24.14
N GLU A 82 15.77 -7.37 -25.38
CA GLU A 82 16.62 -6.59 -26.32
C GLU A 82 15.93 -5.30 -26.77
N ASP A 83 14.59 -5.28 -26.73
CA ASP A 83 13.75 -4.14 -27.07
C ASP A 83 13.36 -3.35 -25.81
N MET A 84 13.97 -2.20 -25.63
CA MET A 84 13.73 -1.32 -24.48
C MET A 84 12.29 -0.83 -24.40
N ASP A 85 11.66 -0.51 -25.53
CA ASP A 85 10.27 -0.03 -25.54
C ASP A 85 9.30 -1.09 -25.01
N ARG A 86 9.54 -2.35 -25.37
CA ARG A 86 8.77 -3.47 -24.88
C ARG A 86 8.98 -3.68 -23.37
N ALA A 87 10.23 -3.59 -22.92
CA ALA A 87 10.57 -3.73 -21.50
C ALA A 87 9.88 -2.65 -20.65
N ILE A 88 9.91 -1.39 -21.10
CA ILE A 88 9.25 -0.27 -20.44
C ILE A 88 7.73 -0.45 -20.38
N ASN A 89 7.09 -0.84 -21.48
CA ASN A 89 5.66 -1.06 -21.50
C ASN A 89 5.22 -2.21 -20.55
N ASN A 90 6.01 -3.30 -20.50
CA ASN A 90 5.77 -4.38 -19.55
C ASN A 90 5.98 -3.93 -18.09
N LEU A 91 7.01 -3.14 -17.81
CA LEU A 91 7.23 -2.53 -16.51
C LEU A 91 6.04 -1.69 -16.05
N LEU A 92 5.55 -0.79 -16.93
CA LEU A 92 4.39 0.05 -16.64
C LEU A 92 3.14 -0.80 -16.35
N LYS A 93 2.93 -1.87 -17.10
CA LYS A 93 1.85 -2.82 -16.84
C LYS A 93 1.95 -3.44 -15.44
N ILE A 94 3.14 -3.94 -15.06
CA ILE A 94 3.38 -4.53 -13.74
C ILE A 94 3.10 -3.50 -12.63
N VAL A 95 3.56 -2.26 -12.80
CA VAL A 95 3.34 -1.17 -11.84
C VAL A 95 1.85 -0.84 -11.71
N THR A 96 1.13 -0.72 -12.83
CA THR A 96 -0.31 -0.46 -12.83
C THR A 96 -1.07 -1.57 -12.08
N GLU A 97 -0.78 -2.83 -12.38
CA GLU A 97 -1.39 -3.99 -11.71
C GLU A 97 -1.08 -4.02 -10.21
N TYR A 98 0.16 -3.73 -9.82
CA TYR A 98 0.59 -3.79 -8.42
C TYR A 98 -0.09 -2.72 -7.54
N PHE A 99 -0.26 -1.52 -8.07
CA PHE A 99 -0.92 -0.43 -7.35
C PHE A 99 -2.45 -0.42 -7.51
N ASP A 100 -3.01 -1.36 -8.26
CA ASP A 100 -4.43 -1.39 -8.63
C ASP A 100 -4.85 -0.03 -9.23
N GLY A 101 -3.98 0.49 -10.09
CA GLY A 101 -4.11 1.81 -10.68
C GLY A 101 -4.79 1.78 -12.05
N ASP A 102 -5.32 2.91 -12.45
CA ASP A 102 -5.92 3.09 -13.78
C ASP A 102 -4.86 3.25 -14.87
N ARG A 103 -3.78 3.99 -14.59
CA ARG A 103 -2.71 4.33 -15.54
C ARG A 103 -1.36 4.44 -14.86
N SER A 104 -0.31 4.10 -15.61
CA SER A 104 1.07 4.44 -15.31
C SER A 104 1.75 4.98 -16.56
N TYR A 105 2.62 5.96 -16.40
CA TYR A 105 3.33 6.57 -17.52
C TYR A 105 4.70 7.10 -17.13
N ILE A 106 5.55 7.27 -18.14
CA ILE A 106 6.85 7.93 -18.02
C ILE A 106 6.79 9.25 -18.77
N VAL A 107 7.13 10.29 -18.05
CA VAL A 107 7.15 11.66 -18.56
C VAL A 107 8.60 12.10 -18.71
N LYS A 108 8.98 12.55 -19.92
CA LYS A 108 10.28 13.15 -20.21
C LYS A 108 10.20 14.67 -20.05
N VAL A 109 11.13 15.24 -19.30
CA VAL A 109 11.29 16.67 -19.16
C VAL A 109 12.37 17.15 -20.14
N ASP A 110 12.00 18.04 -21.05
CA ASP A 110 12.89 18.72 -21.96
C ASP A 110 13.17 20.13 -21.42
N TYR A 111 14.28 20.28 -20.71
CA TYR A 111 14.66 21.54 -20.11
C TYR A 111 15.11 22.60 -21.15
N GLU A 112 15.63 22.17 -22.31
CA GLU A 112 16.09 23.09 -23.36
C GLU A 112 14.88 23.80 -24.00
N ASN A 113 13.84 23.04 -24.33
CA ASN A 113 12.63 23.55 -24.97
C ASN A 113 11.54 23.96 -23.96
N GLN A 114 11.77 23.78 -22.66
CA GLN A 114 10.82 24.05 -21.58
C GLN A 114 9.48 23.28 -21.77
N LEU A 115 9.58 22.04 -22.19
CA LEU A 115 8.44 21.17 -22.50
C LEU A 115 8.51 19.85 -21.71
N VAL A 116 7.34 19.23 -21.60
CA VAL A 116 7.15 17.93 -20.98
C VAL A 116 6.37 17.04 -21.94
N HIS A 117 6.81 15.79 -22.09
CA HIS A 117 6.20 14.80 -22.99
C HIS A 117 5.89 13.51 -22.25
N ASN A 118 4.67 12.98 -22.39
CA ASN A 118 4.37 11.61 -21.99
C ASN A 118 4.97 10.66 -23.05
N THR A 119 6.03 9.93 -22.68
CA THR A 119 6.77 9.08 -23.63
C THR A 119 6.27 7.65 -23.65
N TYR A 120 5.82 7.13 -22.53
CA TYR A 120 5.27 5.78 -22.40
C TYR A 120 4.06 5.78 -21.48
N GLU A 121 3.03 5.01 -21.85
CA GLU A 121 1.82 4.89 -21.04
C GLU A 121 1.22 3.50 -21.13
N HIS A 122 0.92 2.93 -19.98
CA HIS A 122 0.04 1.79 -19.83
C HIS A 122 -1.27 2.23 -19.18
N ALA A 123 -2.40 1.83 -19.78
CA ALA A 123 -3.74 2.02 -19.22
C ALA A 123 -4.39 0.66 -18.97
N ALA A 124 -5.08 0.54 -17.84
CA ALA A 124 -5.85 -0.64 -17.47
C ALA A 124 -7.02 -0.85 -18.47
N PRO A 125 -7.56 -2.06 -18.60
CA PRO A 125 -8.69 -2.33 -19.49
C PRO A 125 -9.88 -1.40 -19.24
N GLY A 126 -10.35 -0.73 -20.29
CA GLY A 126 -11.47 0.23 -20.20
C GLY A 126 -11.07 1.66 -19.84
N ILE A 127 -9.80 1.92 -19.56
CA ILE A 127 -9.28 3.26 -19.29
C ILE A 127 -8.69 3.88 -20.54
N THR A 128 -9.04 5.13 -20.82
CA THR A 128 -8.52 5.89 -21.96
C THR A 128 -7.09 6.34 -21.71
N LYS A 129 -6.23 6.17 -22.72
CA LYS A 129 -4.86 6.72 -22.69
C LYS A 129 -4.88 8.23 -22.88
N GLU A 130 -3.92 8.90 -22.25
CA GLU A 130 -3.71 10.34 -22.32
C GLU A 130 -2.39 10.72 -23.04
N ILE A 131 -1.67 9.73 -23.58
CA ILE A 131 -0.35 9.94 -24.20
C ILE A 131 -0.39 11.00 -25.30
N ASP A 132 -1.42 11.03 -26.13
CA ASP A 132 -1.57 11.99 -27.23
C ASP A 132 -1.92 13.40 -26.71
N ASN A 133 -2.63 13.48 -25.59
CA ASN A 133 -3.03 14.75 -24.97
C ASN A 133 -1.93 15.38 -24.12
N LEU A 134 -0.93 14.61 -23.73
CA LEU A 134 0.17 15.04 -22.85
C LEU A 134 1.49 15.22 -23.62
N GLN A 135 1.39 15.71 -24.87
CA GLN A 135 2.54 16.08 -25.68
C GLN A 135 2.76 17.59 -25.64
N GLN A 136 4.03 18.02 -25.60
CA GLN A 136 4.43 19.44 -25.61
C GLN A 136 3.76 20.28 -24.49
N VAL A 137 3.57 19.69 -23.33
CA VAL A 137 3.03 20.41 -22.17
C VAL A 137 4.09 21.41 -21.67
N PRO A 138 3.76 22.69 -21.46
CA PRO A 138 4.73 23.67 -20.94
C PRO A 138 5.28 23.26 -19.57
N LEU A 139 6.60 23.32 -19.39
CA LEU A 139 7.27 22.92 -18.15
C LEU A 139 6.72 23.64 -16.91
N GLN A 140 6.29 24.89 -17.06
CA GLN A 140 5.68 25.69 -15.99
C GLN A 140 4.43 25.04 -15.36
N VAL A 141 3.76 24.18 -16.11
CA VAL A 141 2.55 23.46 -15.64
C VAL A 141 2.89 22.46 -14.53
N VAL A 142 4.06 21.85 -14.61
CA VAL A 142 4.54 20.84 -13.66
C VAL A 142 5.65 21.33 -12.73
N GLN A 143 5.97 22.64 -12.76
CA GLN A 143 7.08 23.20 -11.99
C GLN A 143 6.97 22.91 -10.49
N SER A 144 5.78 23.04 -9.92
CA SER A 144 5.53 22.72 -8.51
C SER A 144 5.83 21.28 -8.16
N TRP A 145 5.61 20.34 -9.09
CA TRP A 145 5.92 18.91 -8.91
C TRP A 145 7.44 18.69 -8.92
N LEU A 146 8.16 19.35 -9.83
CA LEU A 146 9.63 19.30 -9.88
C LEU A 146 10.26 19.84 -8.59
N ASP A 147 9.72 20.93 -8.05
CA ASP A 147 10.14 21.49 -6.77
C ASP A 147 9.90 20.51 -5.59
N MET A 148 8.80 19.77 -5.63
CA MET A 148 8.52 18.73 -4.65
C MET A 148 9.46 17.54 -4.78
N PHE A 149 9.80 17.11 -5.99
CA PHE A 149 10.79 16.06 -6.20
C PHE A 149 12.15 16.41 -5.60
N GLN A 150 12.60 17.67 -5.75
CA GLN A 150 13.85 18.14 -5.15
C GLN A 150 13.80 18.12 -3.61
N LYS A 151 12.66 18.45 -3.01
CA LYS A 151 12.50 18.56 -1.55
C LYS A 151 12.24 17.22 -0.86
N GLN A 152 11.47 16.33 -1.49
CA GLN A 152 10.91 15.15 -0.86
C GLN A 152 11.20 13.84 -1.60
N GLY A 153 11.83 13.90 -2.77
CA GLY A 153 12.12 12.74 -3.61
C GLY A 153 10.90 12.12 -4.30
N MET A 154 9.70 12.60 -4.01
CA MET A 154 8.45 12.11 -4.61
C MET A 154 7.36 13.18 -4.55
N PHE A 155 6.38 13.04 -5.45
CA PHE A 155 5.13 13.79 -5.43
C PHE A 155 3.97 12.81 -5.21
N TYR A 156 3.07 13.13 -4.28
CA TYR A 156 2.02 12.22 -3.88
C TYR A 156 0.73 12.97 -3.55
N ILE A 157 -0.38 12.54 -4.16
CA ILE A 157 -1.74 12.98 -3.89
C ILE A 157 -2.59 11.75 -3.56
N SER A 158 -3.13 11.67 -2.33
CA SER A 158 -4.02 10.58 -1.92
C SER A 158 -5.49 10.82 -2.29
N ASP A 159 -5.87 12.11 -2.39
CA ASP A 159 -7.24 12.54 -2.65
C ASP A 159 -7.16 13.94 -3.25
N LEU A 160 -7.44 14.04 -4.55
CA LEU A 160 -7.31 15.29 -5.30
C LEU A 160 -8.27 16.39 -4.80
N ASP A 161 -9.46 16.01 -4.35
CA ASP A 161 -10.44 17.01 -3.90
C ASP A 161 -9.99 17.77 -2.64
N ARG A 162 -9.11 17.15 -1.83
CA ARG A 162 -8.47 17.81 -0.68
C ARG A 162 -7.37 18.79 -1.09
N GLU A 163 -6.74 18.60 -2.24
CA GLU A 163 -5.66 19.46 -2.73
C GLU A 163 -6.18 20.74 -3.46
N LYS A 164 -7.46 20.79 -3.83
CA LYS A 164 -8.07 21.92 -4.55
C LYS A 164 -7.78 23.28 -3.95
N LYS A 165 -7.73 23.38 -2.62
CA LYS A 165 -7.48 24.63 -1.89
C LYS A 165 -6.00 25.05 -1.90
N LYS A 166 -5.08 24.10 -2.12
CA LYS A 166 -3.64 24.35 -2.03
C LYS A 166 -3.05 24.75 -3.39
N GLU A 167 -3.45 24.04 -4.47
CA GLU A 167 -2.92 24.24 -5.82
C GLU A 167 -4.01 24.08 -6.88
N ALA A 168 -4.72 25.16 -7.19
CA ALA A 168 -5.82 25.15 -8.15
C ALA A 168 -5.40 24.67 -9.55
N LYS A 169 -4.20 25.07 -10.04
CA LYS A 169 -3.71 24.66 -11.38
C LYS A 169 -3.47 23.15 -11.46
N THR A 170 -2.80 22.57 -10.47
CA THR A 170 -2.58 21.12 -10.38
C THR A 170 -3.91 20.38 -10.31
N TYR A 171 -4.85 20.88 -9.52
CA TYR A 171 -6.21 20.31 -9.43
C TYR A 171 -6.91 20.26 -10.78
N ASP A 172 -6.95 21.36 -11.51
CA ASP A 172 -7.69 21.45 -12.79
C ASP A 172 -7.08 20.50 -13.85
N ILE A 173 -5.75 20.41 -13.92
CA ILE A 173 -5.05 19.51 -14.85
C ILE A 173 -5.34 18.05 -14.55
N LEU A 174 -5.24 17.64 -13.29
CA LEU A 174 -5.45 16.26 -12.90
C LEU A 174 -6.93 15.87 -12.98
N LYS A 175 -7.83 16.80 -12.65
CA LYS A 175 -9.27 16.58 -12.74
C LYS A 175 -9.75 16.39 -14.19
N ALA A 176 -9.18 17.14 -15.13
CA ALA A 176 -9.46 17.00 -16.56
C ALA A 176 -9.10 15.60 -17.10
N GLN A 177 -8.14 14.92 -16.48
CA GLN A 177 -7.72 13.55 -16.82
C GLN A 177 -8.42 12.48 -15.98
N ASN A 178 -9.44 12.84 -15.18
CA ASN A 178 -10.13 11.96 -14.22
C ASN A 178 -9.19 11.32 -13.17
N ILE A 179 -8.08 11.98 -12.82
CA ILE A 179 -7.16 11.52 -11.79
C ILE A 179 -7.69 11.95 -10.42
N ASN A 180 -7.84 11.00 -9.51
CA ASN A 180 -8.25 11.25 -8.12
C ASN A 180 -7.08 11.08 -7.13
N SER A 181 -6.13 10.23 -7.45
CA SER A 181 -4.91 10.01 -6.68
C SER A 181 -3.72 9.81 -7.61
N LEU A 182 -2.53 10.18 -7.16
CA LEU A 182 -1.34 10.13 -7.98
C LEU A 182 -0.11 9.88 -7.11
N ILE A 183 0.81 9.05 -7.61
CA ILE A 183 2.18 8.94 -7.10
C ILE A 183 3.11 9.18 -8.28
N ALA A 184 4.06 10.08 -8.12
CA ALA A 184 5.10 10.34 -9.10
C ALA A 184 6.48 10.34 -8.43
N VAL A 185 7.46 9.77 -9.10
CA VAL A 185 8.85 9.70 -8.64
C VAL A 185 9.78 10.14 -9.77
N PRO A 186 10.84 10.89 -9.49
CA PRO A 186 11.83 11.23 -10.51
C PRO A 186 12.66 9.99 -10.86
N VAL A 187 12.94 9.82 -12.15
CA VAL A 187 13.91 8.86 -12.66
C VAL A 187 15.05 9.66 -13.24
N SER A 188 16.23 9.56 -12.63
CA SER A 188 17.46 10.19 -13.13
C SER A 188 18.17 9.23 -14.09
N SER A 189 18.52 9.71 -15.25
CA SER A 189 19.44 9.05 -16.19
C SER A 189 20.87 9.43 -15.86
#